data_21659955cd7adf73b6027ed055535cec
#
_entry.id   21659955cd7adf73b6027ed055535cec
#
_cell.length_a   1.000
_cell.length_b   1.000
_cell.length_c   1.000
_cell.angle_alpha   90.00
_cell.angle_beta   90.00
_cell.angle_gamma   90.00
#
_symmetry.space_group_name_H-M   'P 1'
#
loop_
_entity.id
_entity.type
_entity.pdbx_description
1 polymer ?
#
loop_
_entity_poly.entity_id
_entity_poly.type
_entity_poly.pdbx_seq_one_letter_code
_entity_poly.pdbx_strand_id
1 'polypeptide(L)'
;MPHPLTLLQISGRGYPPAPLRQSTLLIIDAQEEYRSGALSLPGLDAAAAEIGVLVQAARANGTPIVHVRHLGIQGGLFDPQGPRGQFLPELQPEAGEKVVEKRLPNAFSGTELHDLLQNHGRLDLIVCGFMTHSSVSTTVRAAKDYGYRCTLADSACAIRDIPTLNGGVLSAADLQRAEIAALGDNFAAIVARARDLL
;
A
#
# COMPACT_ATOMS: atom_id res chain seq x y z
N MET A 1 32.62 -4.33 5.97
CA MET A 1 32.19 -5.16 4.83
C MET A 1 31.36 -4.26 3.91
N PRO A 2 31.47 -4.38 2.57
CA PRO A 2 30.65 -3.61 1.68
C PRO A 2 29.18 -3.98 1.94
N HIS A 3 28.28 -2.98 1.89
CA HIS A 3 26.83 -3.22 2.02
C HIS A 3 26.36 -4.05 0.84
N PRO A 4 25.44 -5.03 1.04
CA PRO A 4 24.86 -5.78 -0.05
C PRO A 4 24.09 -4.86 -0.98
N LEU A 5 24.17 -5.08 -2.28
CA LEU A 5 23.39 -4.38 -3.29
C LEU A 5 22.06 -5.07 -3.51
N THR A 6 21.01 -4.31 -3.81
CA THR A 6 19.71 -4.84 -4.20
C THR A 6 19.76 -5.45 -5.60
N LEU A 7 18.85 -6.36 -5.92
CA LEU A 7 18.74 -6.93 -7.28
C LEU A 7 18.46 -5.84 -8.33
N LEU A 8 17.70 -4.81 -7.99
CA LEU A 8 17.49 -3.64 -8.85
C LEU A 8 18.80 -2.93 -9.18
N GLN A 9 19.70 -2.75 -8.19
CA GLN A 9 21.02 -2.14 -8.39
C GLN A 9 21.94 -3.03 -9.21
N ILE A 10 22.03 -4.32 -8.88
CA ILE A 10 22.87 -5.30 -9.58
C ILE A 10 22.47 -5.42 -11.07
N SER A 11 21.17 -5.41 -11.36
CA SER A 11 20.65 -5.54 -12.73
C SER A 11 20.67 -4.23 -13.54
N GLY A 12 21.07 -3.11 -12.93
CA GLY A 12 21.00 -1.78 -13.56
C GLY A 12 19.58 -1.29 -13.83
N ARG A 13 18.57 -1.87 -13.18
CA ARG A 13 17.14 -1.51 -13.33
C ARG A 13 16.62 -0.67 -12.16
N GLY A 14 17.49 -0.24 -11.28
CA GLY A 14 17.14 0.65 -10.18
C GLY A 14 16.62 1.99 -10.71
N TYR A 15 15.66 2.55 -10.00
CA TYR A 15 15.08 3.87 -10.24
C TYR A 15 14.94 4.62 -8.91
N PRO A 16 15.05 5.96 -8.93
CA PRO A 16 14.85 6.75 -7.72
C PRO A 16 13.37 6.72 -7.30
N PRO A 17 13.06 7.02 -6.03
CA PRO A 17 11.69 7.28 -5.61
C PRO A 17 11.05 8.37 -6.48
N ALA A 18 9.83 8.10 -6.94
CA ALA A 18 9.11 9.07 -7.77
C ALA A 18 8.43 10.13 -6.89
N PRO A 19 8.46 11.42 -7.27
CA PRO A 19 7.73 12.44 -6.54
C PRO A 19 6.23 12.29 -6.73
N LEU A 20 5.45 12.65 -5.70
CA LEU A 20 3.99 12.48 -5.67
C LEU A 20 3.31 13.15 -6.88
N ARG A 21 3.72 14.35 -7.24
CA ARG A 21 3.13 15.11 -8.37
C ARG A 21 3.26 14.42 -9.74
N GLN A 22 4.17 13.48 -9.89
CA GLN A 22 4.40 12.72 -11.14
C GLN A 22 3.79 11.32 -11.10
N SER A 23 3.26 10.91 -9.95
CA SER A 23 2.76 9.56 -9.68
C SER A 23 1.24 9.50 -9.62
N THR A 24 0.67 8.30 -9.58
CA THR A 24 -0.67 8.04 -9.05
C THR A 24 -0.52 7.55 -7.63
N LEU A 25 -1.27 8.12 -6.68
CA LEU A 25 -1.34 7.65 -5.31
C LEU A 25 -2.32 6.49 -5.22
N LEU A 26 -1.84 5.31 -4.81
CA LEU A 26 -2.62 4.09 -4.64
C LEU A 26 -2.67 3.72 -3.15
N ILE A 27 -3.86 3.84 -2.55
CA ILE A 27 -4.10 3.58 -1.14
C ILE A 27 -4.77 2.22 -1.00
N ILE A 28 -4.09 1.26 -0.38
CA ILE A 28 -4.54 -0.13 -0.29
C ILE A 28 -5.24 -0.36 1.05
N ASP A 29 -6.53 -0.73 0.98
CA ASP A 29 -7.33 -1.25 2.09
C ASP A 29 -7.25 -0.41 3.38
N ALA A 30 -7.32 0.93 3.29
CA ALA A 30 -7.33 1.81 4.46
C ALA A 30 -8.72 1.77 5.13
N GLN A 31 -9.07 0.63 5.77
CA GLN A 31 -10.40 0.30 6.28
C GLN A 31 -10.42 0.08 7.79
N GLU A 32 -11.59 0.29 8.38
CA GLU A 32 -11.85 0.17 9.83
C GLU A 32 -11.63 -1.23 10.40
N GLU A 33 -11.63 -2.29 9.60
CA GLU A 33 -11.29 -3.64 10.04
C GLU A 33 -9.91 -3.70 10.71
N TYR A 34 -8.99 -2.87 10.25
CA TYR A 34 -7.63 -2.80 10.79
C TYR A 34 -7.50 -1.95 12.05
N ARG A 35 -8.52 -1.18 12.44
CA ARG A 35 -8.54 -0.39 13.68
C ARG A 35 -9.33 -1.10 14.77
N SER A 36 -10.55 -1.49 14.47
CA SER A 36 -11.51 -2.02 15.45
C SER A 36 -11.88 -3.49 15.24
N GLY A 37 -11.39 -4.13 14.19
CA GLY A 37 -11.69 -5.52 13.83
C GLY A 37 -10.72 -6.55 14.40
N ALA A 38 -10.91 -7.80 13.99
CA ALA A 38 -10.04 -8.92 14.35
C ALA A 38 -8.62 -8.81 13.75
N LEU A 39 -8.44 -7.95 12.77
CA LEU A 39 -7.16 -7.69 12.11
C LEU A 39 -6.50 -6.38 12.59
N SER A 40 -6.80 -5.91 13.80
CA SER A 40 -6.22 -4.66 14.32
C SER A 40 -4.70 -4.65 14.21
N LEU A 41 -4.14 -3.51 13.75
CA LEU A 41 -2.72 -3.36 13.46
C LEU A 41 -2.02 -2.49 14.51
N PRO A 42 -0.91 -2.93 15.08
CA PRO A 42 -0.02 -2.05 15.80
C PRO A 42 0.46 -0.91 14.89
N GLY A 43 0.40 0.33 15.40
CA GLY A 43 0.86 1.49 14.62
C GLY A 43 -0.06 1.98 13.51
N LEU A 44 -1.31 1.46 13.40
CA LEU A 44 -2.28 1.88 12.39
C LEU A 44 -2.45 3.40 12.33
N ASP A 45 -2.69 4.04 13.48
CA ASP A 45 -2.99 5.47 13.52
C ASP A 45 -1.80 6.32 13.05
N ALA A 46 -0.58 5.90 13.36
CA ALA A 46 0.62 6.56 12.86
C ALA A 46 0.75 6.41 11.33
N ALA A 47 0.50 5.22 10.81
CA ALA A 47 0.54 4.97 9.36
C ALA A 47 -0.62 5.70 8.64
N ALA A 48 -1.82 5.73 9.21
CA ALA A 48 -2.95 6.49 8.66
C ALA A 48 -2.66 8.00 8.61
N ALA A 49 -1.98 8.55 9.62
CA ALA A 49 -1.53 9.94 9.59
C ALA A 49 -0.54 10.22 8.46
N GLU A 50 0.43 9.32 8.21
CA GLU A 50 1.38 9.43 7.09
C GLU A 50 0.67 9.28 5.72
N ILE A 51 -0.34 8.40 5.60
CA ILE A 51 -1.20 8.34 4.42
C ILE A 51 -1.94 9.66 4.24
N GLY A 52 -2.47 10.24 5.32
CA GLY A 52 -3.14 11.55 5.30
C GLY A 52 -2.26 12.66 4.75
N VAL A 53 -0.95 12.67 5.07
CA VAL A 53 0.02 13.61 4.48
C VAL A 53 0.09 13.47 2.97
N LEU A 54 0.16 12.23 2.44
CA LEU A 54 0.16 11.99 0.99
C LEU A 54 -1.16 12.40 0.34
N VAL A 55 -2.29 12.08 0.96
CA VAL A 55 -3.64 12.43 0.45
C VAL A 55 -3.81 13.94 0.35
N GLN A 56 -3.48 14.68 1.41
CA GLN A 56 -3.57 16.14 1.42
C GLN A 56 -2.70 16.77 0.33
N ALA A 57 -1.45 16.30 0.19
CA ALA A 57 -0.55 16.79 -0.84
C ALA A 57 -1.02 16.41 -2.24
N ALA A 58 -1.55 15.20 -2.44
CA ALA A 58 -2.09 14.76 -3.72
C ALA A 58 -3.29 15.62 -4.14
N ARG A 59 -4.22 15.89 -3.22
CA ARG A 59 -5.37 16.79 -3.44
C ARG A 59 -4.94 18.19 -3.79
N ALA A 60 -3.97 18.75 -3.06
CA ALA A 60 -3.45 20.08 -3.30
C ALA A 60 -2.76 20.22 -4.68
N ASN A 61 -2.15 19.15 -5.18
CA ASN A 61 -1.40 19.14 -6.44
C ASN A 61 -2.20 18.60 -7.64
N GLY A 62 -3.44 18.16 -7.45
CA GLY A 62 -4.23 17.48 -8.48
C GLY A 62 -3.63 16.13 -8.90
N THR A 63 -2.89 15.48 -8.02
CA THR A 63 -2.36 14.13 -8.25
C THR A 63 -3.51 13.11 -8.19
N PRO A 64 -3.65 12.20 -9.19
CA PRO A 64 -4.70 11.19 -9.16
C PRO A 64 -4.57 10.29 -7.93
N ILE A 65 -5.72 10.06 -7.26
CA ILE A 65 -5.82 9.16 -6.10
C ILE A 65 -6.74 8.00 -6.46
N VAL A 66 -6.29 6.79 -6.13
CA VAL A 66 -7.08 5.56 -6.24
C VAL A 66 -7.12 4.92 -4.85
N HIS A 67 -8.32 4.77 -4.33
CA HIS A 67 -8.58 4.02 -3.10
C HIS A 67 -8.93 2.58 -3.47
N VAL A 68 -8.23 1.62 -2.89
CA VAL A 68 -8.57 0.21 -3.01
C VAL A 68 -9.33 -0.22 -1.76
N ARG A 69 -10.48 -0.87 -1.94
CA ARG A 69 -11.33 -1.37 -0.87
C ARG A 69 -11.43 -2.89 -0.96
N HIS A 70 -11.08 -3.59 0.10
CA HIS A 70 -11.32 -5.01 0.20
C HIS A 70 -12.79 -5.28 0.55
N LEU A 71 -13.44 -6.15 -0.20
CA LEU A 71 -14.79 -6.62 0.06
C LEU A 71 -14.74 -8.04 0.61
N GLY A 72 -15.06 -8.18 1.88
CA GLY A 72 -15.25 -9.48 2.51
C GLY A 72 -16.67 -10.02 2.34
N ILE A 73 -17.10 -10.81 3.30
CA ILE A 73 -18.44 -11.40 3.34
C ILE A 73 -19.28 -10.75 4.43
N GLN A 74 -20.58 -10.73 4.24
CA GLN A 74 -21.51 -10.20 5.24
C GLN A 74 -21.33 -10.91 6.60
N GLY A 75 -21.23 -10.14 7.66
CA GLY A 75 -20.99 -10.61 9.03
C GLY A 75 -19.54 -11.04 9.32
N GLY A 76 -18.65 -11.08 8.31
CA GLY A 76 -17.24 -11.46 8.44
C GLY A 76 -16.27 -10.28 8.44
N LEU A 77 -15.00 -10.58 8.13
CA LEU A 77 -13.98 -9.55 7.93
C LEU A 77 -14.35 -8.67 6.72
N PHE A 78 -14.08 -7.38 6.82
CA PHE A 78 -14.36 -6.41 5.74
C PHE A 78 -15.80 -6.47 5.22
N ASP A 79 -16.77 -6.70 6.12
CA ASP A 79 -18.18 -6.70 5.77
C ASP A 79 -18.56 -5.40 5.03
N PRO A 80 -18.92 -5.46 3.73
CA PRO A 80 -19.12 -4.26 2.92
C PRO A 80 -20.31 -3.41 3.42
N GLN A 81 -21.26 -4.00 4.16
CA GLN A 81 -22.40 -3.31 4.74
C GLN A 81 -22.18 -2.93 6.21
N GLY A 82 -21.18 -3.52 6.86
CA GLY A 82 -20.83 -3.23 8.24
C GLY A 82 -19.84 -2.07 8.39
N PRO A 83 -19.72 -1.49 9.59
CA PRO A 83 -18.82 -0.36 9.83
C PRO A 83 -17.35 -0.72 9.58
N ARG A 84 -16.95 -1.97 9.85
CA ARG A 84 -15.55 -2.42 9.69
C ARG A 84 -15.10 -2.54 8.24
N GLY A 85 -16.03 -2.71 7.29
CA GLY A 85 -15.72 -2.70 5.86
C GLY A 85 -15.62 -1.30 5.25
N GLN A 86 -15.89 -0.23 6.02
CA GLN A 86 -15.78 1.14 5.54
C GLN A 86 -14.33 1.64 5.60
N PHE A 87 -14.02 2.67 4.81
CA PHE A 87 -12.74 3.36 4.91
C PHE A 87 -12.56 4.01 6.29
N LEU A 88 -11.32 4.20 6.70
CA LEU A 88 -10.99 5.00 7.87
C LEU A 88 -11.58 6.41 7.70
N PRO A 89 -12.23 7.01 8.72
CA PRO A 89 -12.92 8.28 8.57
C PRO A 89 -12.06 9.41 8.03
N GLU A 90 -10.79 9.45 8.42
CA GLU A 90 -9.80 10.46 7.99
C GLU A 90 -9.24 10.22 6.59
N LEU A 91 -9.51 9.06 5.97
CA LEU A 91 -9.01 8.66 4.64
C LEU A 91 -10.16 8.33 3.67
N GLN A 92 -11.33 8.92 3.90
CA GLN A 92 -12.47 8.75 3.00
C GLN A 92 -12.17 9.31 1.61
N PRO A 93 -12.56 8.59 0.54
CA PRO A 93 -12.51 9.14 -0.81
C PRO A 93 -13.34 10.42 -0.95
N GLU A 94 -12.81 11.40 -1.67
CA GLU A 94 -13.54 12.61 -2.05
C GLU A 94 -14.11 12.51 -3.48
N ALA A 95 -14.98 13.46 -3.81
CA ALA A 95 -15.59 13.52 -5.14
C ALA A 95 -14.52 13.64 -6.24
N GLY A 96 -14.56 12.72 -7.22
CA GLY A 96 -13.59 12.64 -8.31
C GLY A 96 -12.46 11.64 -8.08
N GLU A 97 -12.20 11.21 -6.84
CA GLU A 97 -11.26 10.14 -6.54
C GLU A 97 -11.87 8.78 -6.91
N LYS A 98 -11.03 7.85 -7.32
CA LYS A 98 -11.47 6.53 -7.77
C LYS A 98 -11.43 5.51 -6.65
N VAL A 99 -12.44 4.65 -6.61
CA VAL A 99 -12.49 3.50 -5.69
C VAL A 99 -12.49 2.23 -6.52
N VAL A 100 -11.54 1.34 -6.25
CA VAL A 100 -11.45 0.01 -6.84
C VAL A 100 -11.77 -1.01 -5.77
N GLU A 101 -12.77 -1.84 -6.01
CA GLU A 101 -13.18 -2.90 -5.07
C GLU A 101 -12.57 -4.23 -5.47
N LYS A 102 -11.98 -4.93 -4.50
CA LYS A 102 -11.34 -6.24 -4.71
C LYS A 102 -11.79 -7.27 -3.69
N ARG A 103 -11.66 -8.54 -4.05
CA ARG A 103 -11.92 -9.70 -3.16
C ARG A 103 -10.67 -10.55 -2.89
N LEU A 104 -9.58 -10.27 -3.58
CA LEU A 104 -8.30 -10.96 -3.44
C LEU A 104 -7.23 -9.98 -2.92
N PRO A 105 -6.11 -10.46 -2.34
CA PRO A 105 -5.05 -9.57 -1.87
C PRO A 105 -4.50 -8.66 -2.98
N ASN A 106 -4.22 -9.19 -4.16
CA ASN A 106 -3.74 -8.41 -5.30
C ASN A 106 -4.82 -7.50 -5.88
N ALA A 107 -4.58 -6.19 -5.86
CA ALA A 107 -5.55 -5.20 -6.33
C ALA A 107 -5.79 -5.21 -7.85
N PHE A 108 -4.92 -5.84 -8.63
CA PHE A 108 -5.14 -6.02 -10.08
C PHE A 108 -6.01 -7.24 -10.40
N SER A 109 -6.16 -8.16 -9.45
CA SER A 109 -6.80 -9.45 -9.72
C SER A 109 -8.32 -9.34 -9.77
N GLY A 110 -8.87 -9.41 -10.98
CA GLY A 110 -10.32 -9.33 -11.22
C GLY A 110 -10.92 -7.95 -10.97
N THR A 111 -10.14 -6.89 -11.18
CA THR A 111 -10.56 -5.50 -11.03
C THR A 111 -10.21 -4.68 -12.28
N GLU A 112 -10.75 -3.47 -12.35
CA GLU A 112 -10.44 -2.47 -13.38
C GLU A 112 -9.18 -1.63 -13.10
N LEU A 113 -8.40 -1.96 -12.07
CA LEU A 113 -7.27 -1.12 -11.63
C LEU A 113 -6.27 -0.85 -12.75
N HIS A 114 -5.92 -1.85 -13.55
CA HIS A 114 -4.96 -1.67 -14.64
C HIS A 114 -5.44 -0.66 -15.68
N ASP A 115 -6.68 -0.81 -16.15
CA ASP A 115 -7.27 0.08 -17.16
C ASP A 115 -7.39 1.52 -16.62
N LEU A 116 -7.76 1.66 -15.35
CA LEU A 116 -7.84 2.94 -14.67
C LEU A 116 -6.48 3.62 -14.57
N LEU A 117 -5.42 2.90 -14.20
CA LEU A 117 -4.07 3.43 -14.15
C LEU A 117 -3.51 3.78 -15.53
N GLN A 118 -3.81 2.97 -16.55
CA GLN A 118 -3.47 3.31 -17.94
C GLN A 118 -4.12 4.62 -18.39
N ASN A 119 -5.38 4.85 -18.03
CA ASN A 119 -6.09 6.10 -18.35
C ASN A 119 -5.48 7.32 -17.65
N HIS A 120 -4.80 7.15 -16.52
CA HIS A 120 -4.04 8.22 -15.87
C HIS A 120 -2.74 8.57 -16.64
N GLY A 121 -2.24 7.66 -17.49
CA GLY A 121 -1.04 7.86 -18.30
C GLY A 121 0.27 7.98 -17.51
N ARG A 122 0.28 7.47 -16.26
CA ARG A 122 1.45 7.55 -15.35
C ARG A 122 1.96 6.14 -15.05
N LEU A 123 3.26 5.93 -15.22
CA LEU A 123 3.91 4.67 -14.89
C LEU A 123 4.35 4.59 -13.43
N ASP A 124 4.47 5.73 -12.75
CA ASP A 124 4.92 5.79 -11.37
C ASP A 124 3.71 5.71 -10.41
N LEU A 125 3.79 4.78 -9.47
CA LEU A 125 2.81 4.59 -8.42
C LEU A 125 3.45 4.84 -7.05
N ILE A 126 2.85 5.69 -6.24
CA ILE A 126 3.13 5.71 -4.80
C ILE A 126 2.10 4.81 -4.13
N VAL A 127 2.58 3.76 -3.48
CA VAL A 127 1.73 2.75 -2.84
C VAL A 127 1.86 2.86 -1.33
N CYS A 128 0.73 2.89 -0.64
CA CYS A 128 0.62 2.90 0.81
C CYS A 128 -0.60 2.11 1.27
N GLY A 129 -0.72 1.84 2.56
CA GLY A 129 -1.88 1.14 3.14
C GLY A 129 -1.55 -0.19 3.80
N PHE A 130 -2.52 -1.10 3.83
CA PHE A 130 -2.51 -2.27 4.71
C PHE A 130 -2.88 -3.56 3.98
N MET A 131 -2.45 -4.74 4.46
CA MET A 131 -1.24 -4.98 5.28
C MET A 131 -0.04 -5.11 4.36
N THR A 132 1.12 -4.65 4.83
CA THR A 132 2.36 -4.63 4.04
C THR A 132 2.68 -5.99 3.42
N HIS A 133 2.67 -7.08 4.20
CA HIS A 133 3.00 -8.44 3.75
C HIS A 133 1.93 -9.13 2.90
N SER A 134 0.75 -8.54 2.80
CA SER A 134 -0.39 -9.13 2.11
C SER A 134 -0.79 -8.27 0.90
N SER A 135 -1.83 -7.45 1.04
CA SER A 135 -2.40 -6.69 -0.08
C SER A 135 -1.40 -5.71 -0.69
N VAL A 136 -0.57 -5.03 0.11
CA VAL A 136 0.46 -4.11 -0.40
C VAL A 136 1.50 -4.88 -1.21
N SER A 137 2.12 -5.90 -0.60
CA SER A 137 3.17 -6.69 -1.25
C SER A 137 2.71 -7.36 -2.54
N THR A 138 1.56 -8.04 -2.52
CA THR A 138 1.04 -8.72 -3.71
C THR A 138 0.70 -7.75 -4.83
N THR A 139 0.16 -6.57 -4.50
CA THR A 139 -0.15 -5.53 -5.48
C THR A 139 1.12 -4.91 -6.08
N VAL A 140 2.13 -4.60 -5.26
CA VAL A 140 3.41 -4.04 -5.72
C VAL A 140 4.15 -5.02 -6.64
N ARG A 141 4.16 -6.30 -6.31
CA ARG A 141 4.78 -7.34 -7.15
C ARG A 141 4.06 -7.47 -8.48
N ALA A 142 2.73 -7.51 -8.47
CA ALA A 142 1.93 -7.53 -9.69
C ALA A 142 2.09 -6.25 -10.52
N ALA A 143 2.16 -5.08 -9.89
CA ALA A 143 2.38 -3.80 -10.58
C ALA A 143 3.65 -3.83 -11.45
N LYS A 144 4.73 -4.44 -10.96
CA LYS A 144 5.95 -4.63 -11.73
C LYS A 144 5.73 -5.47 -12.99
N ASP A 145 4.93 -6.53 -12.90
CA ASP A 145 4.61 -7.39 -14.06
C ASP A 145 3.80 -6.62 -15.13
N TYR A 146 3.00 -5.64 -14.70
CA TYR A 146 2.31 -4.69 -15.58
C TYR A 146 3.17 -3.51 -16.07
N GLY A 147 4.45 -3.44 -15.67
CA GLY A 147 5.39 -2.40 -16.09
C GLY A 147 5.35 -1.10 -15.28
N TYR A 148 4.64 -1.06 -14.16
CA TYR A 148 4.65 0.09 -13.26
C TYR A 148 5.91 0.15 -12.41
N ARG A 149 6.32 1.36 -12.02
CA ARG A 149 7.40 1.63 -11.07
C ARG A 149 6.77 2.05 -9.74
N CYS A 150 6.92 1.22 -8.73
CA CYS A 150 6.35 1.49 -7.42
C CYS A 150 7.35 2.20 -6.50
N THR A 151 6.85 3.15 -5.73
CA THR A 151 7.53 3.73 -4.58
C THR A 151 6.67 3.53 -3.34
N LEU A 152 7.26 3.04 -2.23
CA LEU A 152 6.58 2.88 -0.95
C LEU A 152 7.20 3.81 0.09
N ALA A 153 6.34 4.46 0.88
CA ALA A 153 6.75 5.07 2.15
C ALA A 153 6.53 4.04 3.27
N ASP A 154 7.62 3.60 3.91
CA ASP A 154 7.56 2.60 4.99
C ASP A 154 6.59 3.04 6.10
N SER A 155 6.69 4.31 6.52
CA SER A 155 5.81 4.90 7.55
C SER A 155 4.32 4.95 7.19
N ALA A 156 3.97 4.86 5.90
CA ALA A 156 2.58 4.85 5.41
C ALA A 156 2.03 3.44 5.18
N CYS A 157 2.70 2.42 5.73
CA CYS A 157 2.28 1.03 5.70
C CYS A 157 2.29 0.45 7.12
N ALA A 158 1.45 -0.54 7.37
CA ALA A 158 1.41 -1.24 8.67
C ALA A 158 1.08 -2.72 8.49
N ILE A 159 1.40 -3.49 9.53
CA ILE A 159 1.35 -4.94 9.56
C ILE A 159 1.04 -5.41 10.98
N ARG A 160 0.71 -6.67 11.18
CA ARG A 160 0.46 -7.27 12.49
C ARG A 160 1.45 -8.37 12.82
N ASP A 161 1.48 -8.76 14.07
CA ASP A 161 2.15 -9.99 14.51
C ASP A 161 1.51 -11.19 13.81
N ILE A 162 2.34 -12.16 13.42
CA ILE A 162 1.85 -13.42 12.84
C ILE A 162 2.45 -14.63 13.55
N PRO A 163 1.73 -15.76 13.61
CA PRO A 163 2.27 -16.99 14.16
C PRO A 163 3.38 -17.56 13.27
N THR A 164 4.39 -18.17 13.87
CA THR A 164 5.42 -18.95 13.17
C THR A 164 5.10 -20.43 13.21
N LEU A 165 5.73 -21.20 12.30
CA LEU A 165 5.52 -22.65 12.18
C LEU A 165 5.74 -23.41 13.50
N ASN A 166 6.68 -22.96 14.34
CA ASN A 166 7.06 -23.61 15.60
C ASN A 166 6.28 -23.07 16.81
N GLY A 167 5.14 -22.42 16.62
CA GLY A 167 4.30 -21.88 17.68
C GLY A 167 4.80 -20.59 18.33
N GLY A 168 5.83 -19.96 17.76
CA GLY A 168 6.30 -18.63 18.15
C GLY A 168 5.50 -17.52 17.48
N VAL A 169 5.94 -16.29 17.70
CA VAL A 169 5.38 -15.08 17.09
C VAL A 169 6.49 -14.35 16.33
N LEU A 170 6.23 -14.01 15.08
CA LEU A 170 7.01 -13.02 14.34
C LEU A 170 6.37 -11.65 14.57
N SER A 171 7.14 -10.74 15.19
CA SER A 171 6.62 -9.42 15.53
C SER A 171 6.29 -8.59 14.29
N ALA A 172 5.30 -7.69 14.40
CA ALA A 172 4.97 -6.74 13.35
C ALA A 172 6.20 -5.94 12.90
N ALA A 173 7.05 -5.51 13.84
CA ALA A 173 8.26 -4.73 13.54
C ALA A 173 9.29 -5.54 12.72
N ASP A 174 9.50 -6.81 13.06
CA ASP A 174 10.44 -7.67 12.34
C ASP A 174 9.91 -8.03 10.95
N LEU A 175 8.61 -8.34 10.85
CA LEU A 175 7.96 -8.66 9.60
C LEU A 175 7.91 -7.43 8.68
N GLN A 176 7.60 -6.23 9.20
CA GLN A 176 7.63 -4.98 8.43
C GLN A 176 9.02 -4.75 7.85
N ARG A 177 10.06 -4.81 8.68
CA ARG A 177 11.44 -4.63 8.24
C ARG A 177 11.84 -5.62 7.15
N ALA A 178 11.48 -6.90 7.31
CA ALA A 178 11.78 -7.94 6.33
C ALA A 178 11.03 -7.73 5.01
N GLU A 179 9.74 -7.40 5.06
CA GLU A 179 8.92 -7.23 3.86
C GLU A 179 9.31 -5.97 3.08
N ILE A 180 9.57 -4.86 3.76
CA ILE A 180 10.06 -3.62 3.12
C ILE A 180 11.42 -3.86 2.45
N ALA A 181 12.33 -4.60 3.11
CA ALA A 181 13.61 -4.97 2.50
C ALA A 181 13.42 -5.87 1.26
N ALA A 182 12.52 -6.85 1.32
CA ALA A 182 12.22 -7.74 0.21
C ALA A 182 11.57 -7.02 -0.98
N LEU A 183 10.68 -6.05 -0.71
CA LEU A 183 10.10 -5.20 -1.76
C LEU A 183 11.16 -4.27 -2.35
N GLY A 184 12.01 -3.68 -1.53
CA GLY A 184 13.10 -2.80 -1.95
C GLY A 184 14.18 -3.51 -2.76
N ASP A 185 14.35 -4.81 -2.59
CA ASP A 185 15.34 -5.59 -3.34
C ASP A 185 15.02 -5.60 -4.86
N ASN A 186 13.76 -5.79 -5.23
CA ASN A 186 13.41 -6.02 -6.64
C ASN A 186 12.13 -5.34 -7.14
N PHE A 187 11.28 -4.80 -6.29
CA PHE A 187 9.91 -4.47 -6.69
C PHE A 187 9.55 -2.99 -6.57
N ALA A 188 10.23 -2.25 -5.70
CA ALA A 188 9.89 -0.85 -5.42
C ALA A 188 11.10 -0.05 -4.98
N ALA A 189 11.05 1.26 -5.21
CA ALA A 189 11.86 2.21 -4.46
C ALA A 189 11.24 2.42 -3.07
N ILE A 190 12.06 2.52 -2.03
CA ILE A 190 11.60 2.68 -0.66
C ILE A 190 12.07 4.03 -0.10
N VAL A 191 11.17 4.76 0.55
CA VAL A 191 11.49 5.92 1.38
C VAL A 191 11.03 5.68 2.81
N ALA A 192 11.68 6.35 3.76
CA ALA A 192 11.34 6.16 5.16
C ALA A 192 9.99 6.79 5.53
N ARG A 193 9.69 7.99 4.99
CA ARG A 193 8.52 8.77 5.36
C ARG A 193 7.76 9.31 4.15
N ALA A 194 6.46 9.51 4.33
CA ALA A 194 5.58 10.09 3.32
C ALA A 194 6.07 11.45 2.80
N ARG A 195 6.58 12.31 3.69
CA ARG A 195 7.11 13.64 3.33
C ARG A 195 8.31 13.62 2.38
N ASP A 196 9.02 12.51 2.30
CA ASP A 196 10.18 12.35 1.40
C ASP A 196 9.76 12.27 -0.08
N LEU A 197 8.43 12.22 -0.35
CA LEU A 197 7.83 12.11 -1.68
C LEU A 197 7.14 13.42 -2.15
N LEU A 198 7.10 14.45 -1.31
CA LEU A 198 6.38 15.70 -1.57
C LEU A 198 7.13 16.67 -2.46
#